data_50af13e92ac366a9a36cf85f85ae6618
#
_entry.id   50af13e92ac366a9a36cf85f85ae6618
#
_cell.length_a   1.000
_cell.length_b   1.000
_cell.length_c   1.000
_cell.angle_alpha   90.00
_cell.angle_beta   90.00
_cell.angle_gamma   90.00
#
_symmetry.space_group_name_H-M   'P 1'
#
loop_
_entity.id
_entity.type
_entity.pdbx_description
1 polymer ?
#
loop_
_entity_poly.entity_id
_entity_poly.type
_entity_poly.pdbx_seq_one_letter_code
_entity_poly.pdbx_strand_id
1 'polypeptide(L)'
;MSKNRHLDPHCEAILEEYRDNLPRFREVEVQVRDMLKRTLSEAGLLVAALESRIKEYDSLAGKLELKGNKYSTLADLTDILGLRIITFYIDDVDIVASAVERLFTVDWDNSVDKRKIHEIDSFGYLSLHYICSIPGFPYRFEIQMRTLLQHAWANMNHDTGYKSGVEIPKGYMRNMSRLAGMLELVDDEFSKIRIELTDYRRRVQ
;
A
#
# COMPACT_ATOMS: atom_id res chain seq x y z
N MET A 1 -6.43 15.81 24.35
CA MET A 1 -7.71 15.56 25.05
C MET A 1 -8.25 14.24 24.52
N SER A 2 -8.15 13.16 25.32
CA SER A 2 -8.70 11.84 24.98
C SER A 2 -10.24 11.98 24.94
N LYS A 3 -10.84 11.86 23.76
CA LYS A 3 -12.30 11.69 23.66
C LYS A 3 -12.62 10.37 24.36
N ASN A 4 -13.50 10.38 25.35
CA ASN A 4 -14.10 9.15 25.88
C ASN A 4 -14.81 8.44 24.71
N ARG A 5 -14.11 7.51 24.07
CA ARG A 5 -14.68 6.65 23.03
C ARG A 5 -15.39 5.51 23.75
N HIS A 6 -16.67 5.38 23.55
CA HIS A 6 -17.43 4.20 23.96
C HIS A 6 -17.21 3.12 22.88
N LEU A 7 -16.19 2.29 23.07
CA LEU A 7 -15.98 1.10 22.25
C LEU A 7 -16.70 -0.09 22.90
N ASP A 8 -17.21 -0.99 22.06
CA ASP A 8 -17.73 -2.27 22.54
C ASP A 8 -16.60 -3.04 23.24
N PRO A 9 -16.90 -3.83 24.30
CA PRO A 9 -15.91 -4.65 25.02
C PRO A 9 -15.08 -5.52 24.09
N HIS A 10 -15.66 -5.99 23.01
CA HIS A 10 -15.00 -6.73 21.95
C HIS A 10 -13.90 -5.90 21.23
N CYS A 11 -14.19 -4.66 20.89
CA CYS A 11 -13.20 -3.76 20.28
C CYS A 11 -12.10 -3.37 21.26
N GLU A 12 -12.42 -3.26 22.56
CA GLU A 12 -11.42 -3.03 23.61
C GLU A 12 -10.44 -4.20 23.73
N ALA A 13 -10.94 -5.45 23.66
CA ALA A 13 -10.10 -6.64 23.67
C ALA A 13 -9.11 -6.66 22.47
N ILE A 14 -9.54 -6.27 21.26
CA ILE A 14 -8.67 -6.15 20.10
C ILE A 14 -7.58 -5.07 20.31
N LEU A 15 -7.93 -3.96 20.97
CA LEU A 15 -6.96 -2.91 21.29
C LEU A 15 -5.94 -3.32 22.36
N GLU A 16 -6.36 -4.13 23.33
CA GLU A 16 -5.44 -4.73 24.32
C GLU A 16 -4.49 -5.70 23.63
N GLU A 17 -5.02 -6.65 22.83
CA GLU A 17 -4.21 -7.58 22.03
C GLU A 17 -3.20 -6.83 21.13
N TYR A 18 -3.61 -5.70 20.51
CA TYR A 18 -2.69 -4.86 19.73
C TYR A 18 -1.56 -4.28 20.59
N ARG A 19 -1.85 -3.75 21.80
CA ARG A 19 -0.83 -3.19 22.69
C ARG A 19 0.19 -4.24 23.12
N ASP A 20 -0.30 -5.43 23.49
CA ASP A 20 0.54 -6.53 23.93
C ASP A 20 1.47 -7.04 22.83
N ASN A 21 1.01 -7.01 21.58
CA ASN A 21 1.77 -7.48 20.42
C ASN A 21 2.53 -6.36 19.68
N LEU A 22 2.44 -5.11 20.10
CA LEU A 22 3.13 -3.99 19.45
C LEU A 22 4.66 -4.20 19.36
N PRO A 23 5.38 -4.70 20.38
CA PRO A 23 6.80 -5.01 20.24
C PRO A 23 7.07 -6.03 19.14
N ARG A 24 6.22 -7.06 19.01
CA ARG A 24 6.37 -8.09 18.00
C ARG A 24 6.11 -7.55 16.58
N PHE A 25 5.14 -6.66 16.42
CA PHE A 25 4.93 -5.96 15.15
C PHE A 25 6.16 -5.14 14.73
N ARG A 26 6.83 -4.47 15.69
CA ARG A 26 8.06 -3.71 15.41
C ARG A 26 9.23 -4.60 14.98
N GLU A 27 9.40 -5.74 15.62
CA GLU A 27 10.42 -6.73 15.22
C GLU A 27 10.17 -7.22 13.79
N VAL A 28 8.93 -7.59 13.49
CA VAL A 28 8.54 -8.08 12.15
C VAL A 28 8.63 -6.97 11.10
N GLU A 29 8.30 -5.73 11.43
CA GLU A 29 8.50 -4.57 10.54
C GLU A 29 9.95 -4.46 10.07
N VAL A 30 10.91 -4.52 11.00
CA VAL A 30 12.35 -4.48 10.69
C VAL A 30 12.75 -5.68 9.85
N GLN A 31 12.35 -6.89 10.25
CA GLN A 31 12.64 -8.12 9.53
C GLN A 31 12.16 -8.08 8.08
N VAL A 32 10.88 -7.78 7.87
CA VAL A 32 10.25 -7.75 6.54
C VAL A 32 10.88 -6.67 5.67
N ARG A 33 11.12 -5.49 6.22
CA ARG A 33 11.76 -4.38 5.49
C ARG A 33 13.18 -4.75 5.06
N ASP A 34 13.97 -5.39 5.93
CA ASP A 34 15.34 -5.78 5.61
C ASP A 34 15.38 -6.92 4.58
N MET A 35 14.44 -7.87 4.65
CA MET A 35 14.29 -8.91 3.62
C MET A 35 14.01 -8.29 2.25
N LEU A 36 13.04 -7.38 2.18
CA LEU A 36 12.69 -6.67 0.93
C LEU A 36 13.88 -5.86 0.41
N LYS A 37 14.52 -5.05 1.27
CA LYS A 37 15.66 -4.21 0.88
C LYS A 37 16.79 -5.05 0.28
N ARG A 38 17.11 -6.18 0.91
CA ARG A 38 18.14 -7.09 0.41
C ARG A 38 17.76 -7.67 -0.95
N THR A 39 16.57 -8.23 -1.07
CA THR A 39 16.10 -8.88 -2.32
C THR A 39 16.02 -7.90 -3.48
N LEU A 40 15.54 -6.68 -3.25
CA LEU A 40 15.49 -5.65 -4.28
C LEU A 40 16.91 -5.21 -4.71
N SER A 41 17.83 -5.09 -3.75
CA SER A 41 19.23 -4.77 -4.03
C SER A 41 19.94 -5.87 -4.80
N GLU A 42 19.73 -7.14 -4.44
CA GLU A 42 20.28 -8.31 -5.14
C GLU A 42 19.74 -8.44 -6.58
N ALA A 43 18.49 -8.05 -6.79
CA ALA A 43 17.88 -7.97 -8.11
C ALA A 43 18.38 -6.75 -8.94
N GLY A 44 19.22 -5.88 -8.38
CA GLY A 44 19.66 -4.64 -9.03
C GLY A 44 18.54 -3.64 -9.28
N LEU A 45 17.41 -3.77 -8.57
CA LEU A 45 16.24 -2.92 -8.75
C LEU A 45 16.34 -1.67 -7.87
N LEU A 46 16.41 -0.52 -8.54
CA LEU A 46 16.36 0.78 -7.87
C LEU A 46 14.90 1.20 -7.65
N VAL A 47 14.51 1.38 -6.40
CA VAL A 47 13.20 1.91 -6.01
C VAL A 47 13.32 3.33 -5.50
N ALA A 48 12.28 4.14 -5.70
CA ALA A 48 12.24 5.52 -5.22
C ALA A 48 12.13 5.58 -3.70
N ALA A 49 11.36 4.65 -3.09
CA ALA A 49 11.28 4.50 -1.64
C ALA A 49 10.81 3.09 -1.23
N LEU A 50 11.24 2.67 -0.04
CA LEU A 50 10.69 1.56 0.72
C LEU A 50 10.33 2.08 2.11
N GLU A 51 9.04 2.27 2.33
CA GLU A 51 8.47 2.80 3.56
C GLU A 51 7.79 1.69 4.34
N SER A 52 7.77 1.83 5.67
CA SER A 52 6.98 0.96 6.53
C SER A 52 6.32 1.77 7.64
N ARG A 53 5.21 1.28 8.13
CA ARG A 53 4.53 1.86 9.28
C ARG A 53 3.73 0.82 10.04
N ILE A 54 3.65 1.01 11.33
CA ILE A 54 2.66 0.35 12.18
C ILE A 54 1.52 1.36 12.40
N LYS A 55 0.28 0.90 12.28
CA LYS A 55 -0.92 1.73 12.46
C LYS A 55 -0.95 2.29 13.89
N GLU A 56 -1.07 3.60 14.01
CA GLU A 56 -1.18 4.25 15.32
C GLU A 56 -2.43 3.79 16.08
N TYR A 57 -2.31 3.71 17.40
CA TYR A 57 -3.39 3.27 18.29
C TYR A 57 -4.70 4.04 18.07
N ASP A 58 -4.63 5.36 17.97
CA ASP A 58 -5.81 6.20 17.76
C ASP A 58 -6.47 5.96 16.39
N SER A 59 -5.66 5.64 15.37
CA SER A 59 -6.15 5.30 14.04
C SER A 59 -6.83 3.92 14.03
N LEU A 60 -6.29 2.96 14.80
CA LEU A 60 -6.90 1.65 14.98
C LEU A 60 -8.21 1.77 15.74
N ALA A 61 -8.21 2.49 16.87
CA ALA A 61 -9.41 2.73 17.67
C ALA A 61 -10.53 3.39 16.85
N GLY A 62 -10.21 4.41 16.05
CA GLY A 62 -11.18 5.05 15.15
C GLY A 62 -11.71 4.11 14.05
N LYS A 63 -10.87 3.19 13.54
CA LYS A 63 -11.32 2.17 12.59
C LYS A 63 -12.28 1.18 13.23
N LEU A 64 -12.00 0.73 14.46
CA LEU A 64 -12.86 -0.18 15.21
C LEU A 64 -14.17 0.48 15.61
N GLU A 65 -14.18 1.76 15.98
CA GLU A 65 -15.39 2.52 16.26
C GLU A 65 -16.35 2.56 15.06
N LEU A 66 -15.79 2.71 13.85
CA LEU A 66 -16.58 2.80 12.61
C LEU A 66 -16.97 1.44 12.02
N LYS A 67 -16.16 0.40 12.21
CA LYS A 67 -16.26 -0.89 11.51
C LYS A 67 -15.98 -2.09 12.42
N GLY A 68 -16.10 -1.94 13.74
CA GLY A 68 -15.72 -2.98 14.70
C GLY A 68 -16.44 -4.31 14.50
N ASN A 69 -17.70 -4.27 14.09
CA ASN A 69 -18.52 -5.47 13.81
C ASN A 69 -17.95 -6.36 12.67
N LYS A 70 -16.99 -5.84 11.90
CA LYS A 70 -16.35 -6.58 10.81
C LYS A 70 -15.21 -7.50 11.30
N TYR A 71 -14.65 -7.22 12.47
CA TYR A 71 -13.44 -7.87 12.97
C TYR A 71 -13.73 -8.64 14.24
N SER A 72 -13.36 -9.91 14.30
CA SER A 72 -13.50 -10.77 15.47
C SER A 72 -12.27 -10.76 16.37
N THR A 73 -11.09 -10.60 15.77
CA THR A 73 -9.78 -10.60 16.45
C THR A 73 -8.84 -9.60 15.78
N LEU A 74 -7.70 -9.35 16.40
CA LEU A 74 -6.63 -8.55 15.80
C LEU A 74 -6.12 -9.16 14.48
N ALA A 75 -6.14 -10.49 14.36
CA ALA A 75 -5.70 -11.20 13.15
C ALA A 75 -6.56 -10.95 11.90
N ASP A 76 -7.79 -10.46 12.08
CA ASP A 76 -8.65 -10.07 10.95
C ASP A 76 -8.22 -8.74 10.31
N LEU A 77 -7.42 -7.96 11.04
CA LEU A 77 -6.91 -6.67 10.58
C LEU A 77 -5.60 -6.87 9.81
N THR A 78 -5.64 -6.70 8.51
CA THR A 78 -4.50 -6.96 7.61
C THR A 78 -3.59 -5.75 7.41
N ASP A 79 -3.95 -4.58 7.96
CA ASP A 79 -3.27 -3.30 7.74
C ASP A 79 -2.68 -2.67 9.02
N ILE A 80 -2.42 -3.51 10.06
CA ILE A 80 -1.72 -3.07 11.27
C ILE A 80 -0.27 -2.74 10.93
N LEU A 81 0.44 -3.67 10.30
CA LEU A 81 1.75 -3.43 9.68
C LEU A 81 1.52 -3.21 8.19
N GLY A 82 1.96 -2.08 7.68
CA GLY A 82 1.90 -1.74 6.26
C GLY A 82 3.28 -1.36 5.73
N LEU A 83 3.63 -1.90 4.57
CA LEU A 83 4.81 -1.50 3.83
C LEU A 83 4.40 -0.89 2.49
N ARG A 84 5.25 -0.03 1.95
CA ARG A 84 5.02 0.59 0.65
C ARG A 84 6.31 0.61 -0.14
N ILE A 85 6.27 0.05 -1.35
CA ILE A 85 7.38 0.06 -2.29
C ILE A 85 6.99 0.98 -3.44
N ILE A 86 7.77 2.03 -3.65
CA ILE A 86 7.55 3.05 -4.67
C ILE A 86 8.62 2.86 -5.74
N THR A 87 8.19 2.50 -6.95
CA THR A 87 9.07 2.32 -8.11
C THR A 87 9.14 3.59 -8.95
N PHE A 88 10.17 3.72 -9.78
CA PHE A 88 10.26 4.80 -10.76
C PHE A 88 9.43 4.51 -12.01
N TYR A 89 9.29 3.23 -12.39
CA TYR A 89 8.65 2.79 -13.62
C TYR A 89 7.57 1.75 -13.34
N ILE A 90 6.57 1.72 -14.20
CA ILE A 90 5.41 0.83 -14.04
C ILE A 90 5.82 -0.65 -14.18
N ASP A 91 6.75 -0.98 -15.08
CA ASP A 91 7.25 -2.35 -15.28
C ASP A 91 7.95 -2.90 -14.04
N ASP A 92 8.58 -2.04 -13.24
CA ASP A 92 9.27 -2.44 -12.02
C ASP A 92 8.28 -2.89 -10.93
N VAL A 93 7.02 -2.47 -10.98
CA VAL A 93 5.97 -2.92 -10.04
C VAL A 93 5.78 -4.43 -10.13
N ASP A 94 5.78 -5.01 -11.34
CA ASP A 94 5.61 -6.46 -11.52
C ASP A 94 6.88 -7.23 -11.09
N ILE A 95 8.05 -6.65 -11.26
CA ILE A 95 9.32 -7.22 -10.75
C ILE A 95 9.30 -7.25 -9.22
N VAL A 96 8.87 -6.15 -8.58
CA VAL A 96 8.70 -6.07 -7.12
C VAL A 96 7.66 -7.06 -6.64
N ALA A 97 6.52 -7.17 -7.33
CA ALA A 97 5.46 -8.13 -6.99
C ALA A 97 5.99 -9.56 -6.97
N SER A 98 6.74 -9.95 -8.02
CA SER A 98 7.37 -11.26 -8.10
C SER A 98 8.40 -11.50 -6.99
N ALA A 99 9.10 -10.47 -6.53
CA ALA A 99 10.02 -10.56 -5.39
C ALA A 99 9.24 -10.77 -4.07
N VAL A 100 8.13 -10.07 -3.88
CA VAL A 100 7.24 -10.23 -2.71
C VAL A 100 6.67 -11.64 -2.66
N GLU A 101 6.20 -12.18 -3.79
CA GLU A 101 5.64 -13.54 -3.90
C GLU A 101 6.66 -14.64 -3.56
N ARG A 102 7.95 -14.40 -3.83
CA ARG A 102 9.03 -15.34 -3.45
C ARG A 102 9.39 -15.28 -1.97
N LEU A 103 9.23 -14.12 -1.35
CA LEU A 103 9.63 -13.89 0.05
C LEU A 103 8.55 -14.26 1.05
N PHE A 104 7.27 -14.09 0.69
CA PHE A 104 6.15 -14.15 1.61
C PHE A 104 5.04 -15.05 1.08
N THR A 105 4.24 -15.57 1.99
CA THR A 105 2.99 -16.23 1.61
C THR A 105 1.93 -15.16 1.37
N VAL A 106 1.42 -15.07 0.14
CA VAL A 106 0.40 -14.08 -0.26
C VAL A 106 -0.99 -14.68 -0.03
N ASP A 107 -1.82 -13.92 0.68
CA ASP A 107 -3.25 -14.17 0.83
C ASP A 107 -3.98 -13.56 -0.39
N TRP A 108 -4.21 -14.39 -1.40
CA TRP A 108 -4.80 -13.95 -2.67
C TRP A 108 -6.25 -13.49 -2.54
N ASP A 109 -7.00 -14.04 -1.58
CA ASP A 109 -8.42 -13.70 -1.36
C ASP A 109 -8.58 -12.27 -0.81
N ASN A 110 -7.58 -11.78 -0.08
CA ASN A 110 -7.55 -10.45 0.50
C ASN A 110 -6.62 -9.48 -0.25
N SER A 111 -5.89 -9.96 -1.27
CA SER A 111 -5.01 -9.14 -2.10
C SER A 111 -5.76 -8.55 -3.28
N VAL A 112 -5.38 -7.35 -3.72
CA VAL A 112 -6.09 -6.64 -4.80
C VAL A 112 -5.09 -5.98 -5.75
N ASP A 113 -5.22 -6.29 -7.04
CA ASP A 113 -4.56 -5.54 -8.11
C ASP A 113 -5.51 -4.48 -8.68
N LYS A 114 -5.42 -3.27 -8.15
CA LYS A 114 -6.26 -2.15 -8.60
C LYS A 114 -5.89 -1.62 -9.98
N ARG A 115 -4.76 -2.04 -10.55
CA ARG A 115 -4.36 -1.71 -11.93
C ARG A 115 -5.21 -2.48 -12.95
N LYS A 116 -5.78 -3.63 -12.56
CA LYS A 116 -6.62 -4.50 -13.40
C LYS A 116 -8.12 -4.28 -13.23
N ILE A 117 -8.53 -3.57 -12.18
CA ILE A 117 -9.94 -3.24 -11.92
C ILE A 117 -10.24 -1.94 -12.66
N HIS A 118 -10.34 -2.00 -13.97
CA HIS A 118 -10.79 -0.88 -14.79
C HIS A 118 -12.27 -1.06 -15.14
N GLU A 119 -13.13 -0.26 -14.52
CA GLU A 119 -14.33 0.15 -15.23
C GLU A 119 -13.88 1.09 -16.33
N ILE A 120 -14.32 0.84 -17.57
CA ILE A 120 -13.89 1.54 -18.78
C ILE A 120 -13.99 3.08 -18.64
N ASP A 121 -14.81 3.55 -17.71
CA ASP A 121 -15.12 4.97 -17.50
C ASP A 121 -14.47 5.58 -16.24
N SER A 122 -13.66 4.82 -15.47
CA SER A 122 -13.10 5.32 -14.23
C SER A 122 -11.57 5.31 -14.23
N PHE A 123 -10.99 6.50 -14.22
CA PHE A 123 -9.58 6.70 -13.86
C PHE A 123 -9.48 6.98 -12.37
N GLY A 124 -8.60 6.31 -11.68
CA GLY A 124 -8.51 6.43 -10.24
C GLY A 124 -7.18 5.96 -9.66
N TYR A 125 -7.24 5.57 -8.42
CA TYR A 125 -6.08 5.08 -7.69
C TYR A 125 -5.61 3.74 -8.23
N LEU A 126 -4.41 3.72 -8.80
CA LEU A 126 -3.74 2.52 -9.27
C LEU A 126 -2.69 2.09 -8.24
N SER A 127 -2.78 0.85 -7.79
CA SER A 127 -1.83 0.27 -6.85
C SER A 127 -2.05 -1.23 -6.75
N LEU A 128 -0.98 -1.98 -6.56
CA LEU A 128 -1.03 -3.39 -6.23
C LEU A 128 -0.90 -3.55 -4.72
N HIS A 129 -1.86 -4.23 -4.09
CA HIS A 129 -1.91 -4.48 -2.66
C HIS A 129 -1.86 -5.98 -2.40
N TYR A 130 -0.78 -6.44 -1.79
CA TYR A 130 -0.67 -7.82 -1.32
C TYR A 130 -0.82 -7.89 0.18
N ILE A 131 -1.65 -8.81 0.64
CA ILE A 131 -1.76 -9.20 2.03
C ILE A 131 -0.85 -10.42 2.23
N CYS A 132 0.13 -10.26 3.09
CA CYS A 132 1.22 -11.21 3.24
C CYS A 132 1.30 -11.77 4.67
N SER A 133 1.94 -12.92 4.80
CA SER A 133 2.32 -13.52 6.08
C SER A 133 3.72 -14.12 6.03
N ILE A 134 4.33 -14.29 7.22
CA ILE A 134 5.60 -14.99 7.41
C ILE A 134 5.46 -16.06 8.50
N PRO A 135 6.25 -17.14 8.45
CA PRO A 135 6.26 -18.15 9.49
C PRO A 135 6.57 -17.57 10.87
N GLY A 136 5.86 -18.03 11.90
CA GLY A 136 6.08 -17.62 13.29
C GLY A 136 5.47 -16.27 13.68
N PHE A 137 4.73 -15.61 12.77
CA PHE A 137 3.97 -14.40 13.05
C PHE A 137 2.48 -14.64 12.76
N PRO A 138 1.58 -14.55 13.75
CA PRO A 138 0.19 -14.95 13.58
C PRO A 138 -0.66 -13.93 12.83
N TYR A 139 -0.13 -12.73 12.61
CA TYR A 139 -0.85 -11.64 11.95
C TYR A 139 -0.39 -11.49 10.50
N ARG A 140 -1.26 -10.90 9.68
CA ARG A 140 -0.95 -10.52 8.29
C ARG A 140 -0.50 -9.07 8.23
N PHE A 141 0.16 -8.71 7.14
CA PHE A 141 0.59 -7.36 6.85
C PHE A 141 0.35 -7.00 5.38
N GLU A 142 0.18 -5.72 5.11
CA GLU A 142 -0.08 -5.22 3.77
C GLU A 142 1.21 -4.70 3.12
N ILE A 143 1.46 -5.09 1.86
CA ILE A 143 2.49 -4.49 1.01
C ILE A 143 1.81 -3.81 -0.17
N GLN A 144 1.96 -2.48 -0.25
CA GLN A 144 1.49 -1.66 -1.36
C GLN A 144 2.65 -1.42 -2.33
N MET A 145 2.41 -1.67 -3.62
CA MET A 145 3.39 -1.47 -4.70
C MET A 145 2.79 -0.54 -5.74
N ARG A 146 3.50 0.52 -6.09
CA ARG A 146 3.03 1.54 -7.04
C ARG A 146 4.18 2.41 -7.55
N THR A 147 3.94 3.13 -8.64
CA THR A 147 4.91 4.10 -9.14
C THR A 147 4.94 5.37 -8.30
N LEU A 148 5.98 6.20 -8.52
CA LEU A 148 6.11 7.51 -7.91
C LEU A 148 4.96 8.44 -8.30
N LEU A 149 4.47 8.37 -9.54
CA LEU A 149 3.34 9.19 -10.02
C LEU A 149 2.02 8.75 -9.40
N GLN A 150 1.78 7.43 -9.32
CA GLN A 150 0.62 6.87 -8.60
C GLN A 150 0.66 7.24 -7.11
N HIS A 151 1.86 7.26 -6.51
CA HIS A 151 2.04 7.68 -5.12
C HIS A 151 1.70 9.16 -4.93
N ALA A 152 2.19 10.03 -5.80
CA ALA A 152 1.91 11.46 -5.75
C ALA A 152 0.41 11.74 -5.88
N TRP A 153 -0.26 11.12 -6.86
CA TRP A 153 -1.71 11.27 -7.03
C TRP A 153 -2.48 10.81 -5.79
N ALA A 154 -2.13 9.65 -5.22
CA ALA A 154 -2.81 9.11 -4.04
C ALA A 154 -2.69 10.03 -2.82
N ASN A 155 -1.51 10.63 -2.61
CA ASN A 155 -1.29 11.56 -1.51
C ASN A 155 -2.08 12.86 -1.71
N MET A 156 -2.08 13.42 -2.92
CA MET A 156 -2.85 14.63 -3.24
C MET A 156 -4.36 14.39 -3.11
N ASN A 157 -4.85 13.25 -3.62
CA ASN A 157 -6.26 12.89 -3.50
C ASN A 157 -6.69 12.69 -2.05
N HIS A 158 -5.83 12.06 -1.22
CA HIS A 158 -6.08 11.91 0.21
C HIS A 158 -6.10 13.25 0.94
N ASP A 159 -5.18 14.15 0.62
CA ASP A 159 -5.11 15.48 1.27
C ASP A 159 -6.29 16.37 0.89
N THR A 160 -6.69 16.36 -0.36
CA THR A 160 -7.81 17.18 -0.87
C THR A 160 -9.19 16.60 -0.54
N GLY A 161 -9.33 15.26 -0.49
CA GLY A 161 -10.62 14.59 -0.37
C GLY A 161 -11.02 14.16 1.03
N TYR A 162 -10.09 13.71 1.84
CA TYR A 162 -10.42 13.01 3.08
C TYR A 162 -10.42 13.89 4.34
N LYS A 163 -9.64 14.96 4.33
CA LYS A 163 -9.47 15.82 5.53
C LYS A 163 -10.54 16.89 5.70
N SER A 164 -11.33 17.17 4.69
CA SER A 164 -12.25 18.32 4.71
C SER A 164 -13.55 18.08 5.47
N GLY A 165 -13.97 16.80 5.66
CA GLY A 165 -15.29 16.47 6.21
C GLY A 165 -16.48 17.03 5.41
N VAL A 166 -16.22 17.61 4.23
CA VAL A 166 -17.19 18.20 3.32
C VAL A 166 -17.29 17.32 2.08
N GLU A 167 -18.52 17.13 1.60
CA GLU A 167 -18.75 16.40 0.35
C GLU A 167 -18.08 17.13 -0.83
N ILE A 168 -17.21 16.41 -1.55
CA ILE A 168 -16.47 16.97 -2.69
C ILE A 168 -17.41 17.11 -3.88
N PRO A 169 -17.56 18.30 -4.47
CA PRO A 169 -18.39 18.47 -5.65
C PRO A 169 -17.96 17.61 -6.84
N LYS A 170 -18.90 17.04 -7.59
CA LYS A 170 -18.65 16.11 -8.72
C LYS A 170 -17.67 16.66 -9.76
N GLY A 171 -17.62 17.98 -9.95
CA GLY A 171 -16.66 18.62 -10.86
C GLY A 171 -15.21 18.40 -10.47
N TYR A 172 -14.89 18.46 -9.17
CA TYR A 172 -13.53 18.19 -8.68
C TYR A 172 -13.18 16.70 -8.78
N MET A 173 -14.12 15.80 -8.49
CA MET A 173 -13.92 14.37 -8.68
C MET A 173 -13.57 14.02 -10.12
N ARG A 174 -14.27 14.62 -11.09
CA ARG A 174 -13.96 14.47 -12.53
C ARG A 174 -12.57 15.00 -12.88
N ASN A 175 -12.14 16.13 -12.31
CA ASN A 175 -10.80 16.65 -12.52
C ASN A 175 -9.72 15.72 -11.94
N MET A 176 -9.94 15.16 -10.76
CA MET A 176 -9.04 14.18 -10.15
C MET A 176 -8.93 12.91 -11.01
N SER A 177 -10.03 12.40 -11.57
CA SER A 177 -10.01 11.25 -12.48
C SER A 177 -9.24 11.56 -13.77
N ARG A 178 -9.42 12.76 -14.35
CA ARG A 178 -8.63 13.19 -15.51
C ARG A 178 -7.13 13.23 -15.22
N LEU A 179 -6.74 13.77 -14.06
CA LEU A 179 -5.34 13.81 -13.66
C LEU A 179 -4.78 12.39 -13.47
N ALA A 180 -5.56 11.44 -12.92
CA ALA A 180 -5.16 10.05 -12.82
C ALA A 180 -4.83 9.45 -14.21
N GLY A 181 -5.72 9.63 -15.20
CA GLY A 181 -5.48 9.16 -16.57
C GLY A 181 -4.28 9.83 -17.25
N MET A 182 -4.02 11.11 -16.98
CA MET A 182 -2.82 11.78 -17.49
C MET A 182 -1.55 11.20 -16.87
N LEU A 183 -1.53 10.92 -15.57
CA LEU A 183 -0.38 10.32 -14.89
C LEU A 183 -0.13 8.88 -15.34
N GLU A 184 -1.18 8.11 -15.65
CA GLU A 184 -1.07 6.77 -16.23
C GLU A 184 -0.36 6.83 -17.59
N LEU A 185 -0.76 7.74 -18.48
CA LEU A 185 -0.07 7.96 -19.76
C LEU A 185 1.41 8.34 -19.57
N VAL A 186 1.71 9.18 -18.58
CA VAL A 186 3.08 9.59 -18.30
C VAL A 186 3.92 8.42 -17.76
N ASP A 187 3.37 7.57 -16.90
CA ASP A 187 4.04 6.35 -16.41
C ASP A 187 4.39 5.43 -17.59
N ASP A 188 3.45 5.21 -18.52
CA ASP A 188 3.67 4.38 -19.71
C ASP A 188 4.76 4.97 -20.62
N GLU A 189 4.74 6.29 -20.86
CA GLU A 189 5.75 6.95 -21.69
C GLU A 189 7.15 6.89 -21.08
N PHE A 190 7.28 7.05 -19.75
CA PHE A 190 8.57 6.87 -19.08
C PHE A 190 9.12 5.45 -19.22
N SER A 191 8.27 4.43 -19.12
CA SER A 191 8.68 3.03 -19.33
C SER A 191 9.12 2.78 -20.76
N LYS A 192 8.42 3.29 -21.78
CA LYS A 192 8.81 3.20 -23.19
C LYS A 192 10.16 3.86 -23.43
N ILE A 193 10.36 5.10 -22.96
CA ILE A 193 11.63 5.82 -23.10
C ILE A 193 12.77 5.02 -22.45
N ARG A 194 12.57 4.44 -21.27
CA ARG A 194 13.58 3.59 -20.61
C ARG A 194 13.98 2.41 -21.47
N ILE A 195 13.01 1.70 -22.04
CA ILE A 195 13.26 0.55 -22.93
C ILE A 195 14.05 0.97 -24.16
N GLU A 196 13.61 2.01 -24.85
CA GLU A 196 14.27 2.53 -26.07
C GLU A 196 15.71 2.98 -25.80
N LEU A 197 15.95 3.69 -24.70
CA LEU A 197 17.31 4.11 -24.30
C LEU A 197 18.18 2.93 -23.92
N THR A 198 17.63 1.89 -23.31
CA THR A 198 18.36 0.67 -22.97
C THR A 198 18.79 -0.06 -24.23
N ASP A 199 17.90 -0.20 -25.22
CA ASP A 199 18.18 -0.82 -26.50
C ASP A 199 19.15 0.02 -27.36
N TYR A 200 19.04 1.33 -27.31
CA TYR A 200 20.02 2.22 -27.95
C TYR A 200 21.42 2.01 -27.37
N ARG A 201 21.56 2.02 -26.05
CA ARG A 201 22.87 1.80 -25.38
C ARG A 201 23.49 0.47 -25.74
N ARG A 202 22.72 -0.62 -25.83
CA ARG A 202 23.20 -1.95 -26.24
C ARG A 202 23.69 -1.98 -27.68
N ARG A 203 23.15 -1.14 -28.56
CA ARG A 203 23.55 -1.09 -29.98
C ARG A 203 24.79 -0.25 -30.24
N VAL A 204 25.11 0.68 -29.35
CA VAL A 204 26.26 1.59 -29.52
C VAL A 204 27.50 1.22 -28.69
N GLN A 205 27.39 0.20 -27.84
CA GLN A 205 28.49 -0.45 -27.14
C GLN A 205 29.01 -1.64 -27.92
#